data_2971ea1f0eaa14c765fc27f4a26e0356
#
_entry.id   2971ea1f0eaa14c765fc27f4a26e0356
#
_cell.length_a   1.000
_cell.length_b   1.000
_cell.length_c   1.000
_cell.angle_alpha   90.00
_cell.angle_beta   90.00
_cell.angle_gamma   90.00
#
_symmetry.space_group_name_H-M   'P 1'
#
loop_
_entity.id
_entity.type
_entity.pdbx_description
1 polymer ?
#
loop_
_entity_poly.entity_id
_entity_poly.type
_entity_poly.pdbx_seq_one_letter_code
_entity_poly.pdbx_strand_id
1 'polypeptide(L)'
;MTRTTKTLLAAAALLACACGAQAAQDGDHAIRQQVDALMKRMTLDEKVGQLHQLSGRQMTGPGSEKFSDKLADIRAGRVGSMLNVKGVAETREIQALALQSRLKIPLLFSLDVIHGYKTVFPVPLGEAPSWDLAAIEQSAAIAAREAAASGIHWTFAPMVDIGRDPRWGRVMEGAGEDTYLGARIAAARVRGFQGEKLGALDRIMATAKHFAGYGAAVAGRDYNAADMSEQQLHEVYLPPFKAALGA
;
A
#
# COMPACT_ATOMS: atom_id res chain seq x y z
N MET A 1 37.73 -25.43 -7.87
CA MET A 1 37.82 -24.14 -7.13
C MET A 1 38.55 -24.40 -5.82
N THR A 2 39.67 -23.78 -5.63
CA THR A 2 40.53 -23.94 -4.45
C THR A 2 39.87 -23.30 -3.22
N ARG A 3 40.25 -23.75 -2.01
CA ARG A 3 39.75 -23.23 -0.74
C ARG A 3 39.89 -21.70 -0.63
N THR A 4 40.95 -21.14 -1.19
CA THR A 4 41.27 -19.70 -1.26
C THR A 4 40.26 -18.91 -2.12
N THR A 5 39.81 -19.47 -3.23
CA THR A 5 38.81 -18.80 -4.12
C THR A 5 37.44 -18.72 -3.46
N LYS A 6 37.04 -19.73 -2.68
CA LYS A 6 35.78 -19.71 -1.92
C LYS A 6 35.81 -18.70 -0.78
N THR A 7 36.94 -18.52 -0.10
CA THR A 7 37.11 -17.55 0.99
C THR A 7 37.09 -16.11 0.45
N LEU A 8 37.70 -15.85 -0.69
CA LEU A 8 37.69 -14.54 -1.35
C LEU A 8 36.29 -14.16 -1.85
N LEU A 9 35.53 -15.12 -2.41
CA LEU A 9 34.14 -14.86 -2.82
C LEU A 9 33.20 -14.61 -1.64
N ALA A 10 33.38 -15.33 -0.53
CA ALA A 10 32.60 -15.10 0.69
C ALA A 10 32.92 -13.74 1.33
N ALA A 11 34.18 -13.32 1.36
CA ALA A 11 34.58 -12.00 1.85
C ALA A 11 34.06 -10.86 0.97
N ALA A 12 34.09 -11.02 -0.35
CA ALA A 12 33.54 -10.03 -1.28
C ALA A 12 32.00 -9.90 -1.14
N ALA A 13 31.28 -11.00 -0.94
CA ALA A 13 29.86 -10.99 -0.72
C ALA A 13 29.48 -10.32 0.62
N LEU A 14 30.24 -10.56 1.70
CA LEU A 14 30.06 -9.91 2.99
C LEU A 14 30.35 -8.40 2.94
N LEU A 15 31.39 -7.97 2.21
CA LEU A 15 31.65 -6.55 1.99
C LEU A 15 30.54 -5.88 1.17
N ALA A 16 30.04 -6.51 0.12
CA ALA A 16 28.95 -5.98 -0.69
C ALA A 16 27.65 -5.84 0.12
N CYS A 17 27.33 -6.82 0.98
CA CYS A 17 26.18 -6.73 1.90
C CYS A 17 26.37 -5.62 2.94
N ALA A 18 27.56 -5.45 3.48
CA ALA A 18 27.85 -4.39 4.46
C ALA A 18 27.76 -3.00 3.83
N CYS A 19 28.28 -2.80 2.61
CA CYS A 19 28.15 -1.53 1.88
C CYS A 19 26.69 -1.23 1.50
N GLY A 20 25.91 -2.24 1.13
CA GLY A 20 24.48 -2.07 0.84
C GLY A 20 23.66 -1.68 2.06
N ALA A 21 23.93 -2.30 3.21
CA ALA A 21 23.28 -1.95 4.49
C ALA A 21 23.63 -0.54 4.95
N GLN A 22 24.90 -0.12 4.79
CA GLN A 22 25.33 1.23 5.15
C GLN A 22 24.67 2.29 4.27
N ALA A 23 24.62 2.08 2.94
CA ALA A 23 23.98 3.02 2.00
C ALA A 23 22.47 3.15 2.25
N ALA A 24 21.79 2.08 2.66
CA ALA A 24 20.39 2.11 3.06
C ALA A 24 20.18 2.91 4.36
N GLN A 25 21.04 2.71 5.37
CA GLN A 25 21.01 3.46 6.64
C GLN A 25 21.31 4.96 6.44
N ASP A 26 22.25 5.29 5.57
CA ASP A 26 22.58 6.68 5.24
C ASP A 26 21.41 7.37 4.51
N GLY A 27 20.72 6.66 3.61
CA GLY A 27 19.52 7.13 2.95
C GLY A 27 18.38 7.41 3.93
N ASP A 28 18.11 6.49 4.84
CA ASP A 28 17.09 6.63 5.89
C ASP A 28 17.40 7.80 6.83
N HIS A 29 18.68 7.97 7.19
CA HIS A 29 19.10 9.07 8.05
C HIS A 29 18.88 10.44 7.37
N ALA A 30 19.22 10.56 6.10
CA ALA A 30 18.99 11.78 5.32
C ALA A 30 17.49 12.11 5.19
N ILE A 31 16.65 11.09 4.95
CA ILE A 31 15.19 11.26 4.90
C ILE A 31 14.66 11.74 6.26
N ARG A 32 15.07 11.12 7.36
CA ARG A 32 14.67 11.53 8.71
C ARG A 32 15.05 12.97 9.01
N GLN A 33 16.27 13.40 8.67
CA GLN A 33 16.67 14.80 8.84
C GLN A 33 15.80 15.77 8.06
N GLN A 34 15.43 15.44 6.82
CA GLN A 34 14.52 16.26 6.00
C GLN A 34 13.12 16.34 6.62
N VAL A 35 12.58 15.21 7.08
CA VAL A 35 11.29 15.13 7.77
C VAL A 35 11.31 15.98 9.04
N ASP A 36 12.34 15.86 9.89
CA ASP A 36 12.46 16.62 11.12
C ASP A 36 12.57 18.14 10.86
N ALA A 37 13.33 18.52 9.84
CA ALA A 37 13.44 19.91 9.42
C ALA A 37 12.09 20.47 8.91
N LEU A 38 11.31 19.68 8.17
CA LEU A 38 9.97 20.05 7.71
C LEU A 38 9.01 20.16 8.90
N MET A 39 8.98 19.16 9.79
CA MET A 39 8.14 19.11 10.97
C MET A 39 8.33 20.31 11.92
N LYS A 40 9.56 20.82 12.03
CA LYS A 40 9.86 22.03 12.82
C LYS A 40 9.24 23.30 12.23
N ARG A 41 8.98 23.33 10.93
CA ARG A 41 8.39 24.46 10.21
C ARG A 41 6.86 24.41 10.18
N MET A 42 6.27 23.26 10.47
CA MET A 42 4.82 23.03 10.40
C MET A 42 4.11 23.56 11.63
N THR A 43 2.96 24.20 11.41
CA THR A 43 1.97 24.46 12.46
C THR A 43 1.27 23.17 12.88
N LEU A 44 0.52 23.20 13.99
CA LEU A 44 -0.26 22.05 14.43
C LEU A 44 -1.31 21.65 13.38
N ASP A 45 -2.00 22.63 12.80
CA ASP A 45 -3.02 22.39 11.76
C ASP A 45 -2.43 21.72 10.52
N GLU A 46 -1.23 22.14 10.10
CA GLU A 46 -0.54 21.53 8.97
C GLU A 46 -0.09 20.08 9.29
N LYS A 47 0.33 19.82 10.53
CA LYS A 47 0.68 18.45 10.98
C LYS A 47 -0.54 17.53 10.98
N VAL A 48 -1.65 18.02 11.56
CA VAL A 48 -2.93 17.28 11.57
C VAL A 48 -3.43 17.08 10.13
N GLY A 49 -3.30 18.10 9.29
CA GLY A 49 -3.65 18.04 7.89
C GLY A 49 -2.93 16.93 7.10
N GLN A 50 -1.67 16.62 7.44
CA GLN A 50 -0.97 15.51 6.77
C GLN A 50 -1.58 14.14 7.08
N LEU A 51 -2.34 14.00 8.16
CA LEU A 51 -3.07 12.78 8.51
C LEU A 51 -4.47 12.75 7.88
N HIS A 52 -4.91 13.86 7.29
CA HIS A 52 -6.25 13.98 6.71
C HIS A 52 -6.25 13.49 5.26
N GLN A 53 -7.10 12.50 4.98
CA GLN A 53 -7.37 12.00 3.64
C GLN A 53 -8.78 12.39 3.22
N LEU A 54 -8.91 13.06 2.08
CA LEU A 54 -10.20 13.40 1.49
C LEU A 54 -10.51 12.52 0.28
N SER A 55 -11.78 12.25 0.04
CA SER A 55 -12.24 11.65 -1.23
C SER A 55 -12.33 12.72 -2.31
N GLY A 56 -12.09 12.32 -3.57
CA GLY A 56 -12.26 13.18 -4.73
C GLY A 56 -13.71 13.65 -4.95
N ARG A 57 -14.09 13.87 -6.20
CA ARG A 57 -15.44 14.36 -6.55
C ARG A 57 -16.55 13.37 -6.18
N GLN A 58 -16.23 12.08 -6.12
CA GLN A 58 -17.18 11.08 -5.66
C GLN A 58 -17.37 11.21 -4.15
N MET A 59 -18.63 11.41 -3.75
CA MET A 59 -19.01 11.48 -2.35
C MET A 59 -19.11 10.04 -1.82
N THR A 60 -18.20 9.67 -0.93
CA THR A 60 -18.20 8.35 -0.28
C THR A 60 -18.32 8.54 1.23
N GLY A 61 -19.32 7.91 1.81
CA GLY A 61 -19.55 7.93 3.26
C GLY A 61 -20.48 9.05 3.77
N PRO A 62 -20.95 8.95 5.01
CA PRO A 62 -21.78 9.95 5.66
C PRO A 62 -20.99 11.24 5.92
N GLY A 63 -21.65 12.39 5.74
CA GLY A 63 -21.03 13.71 6.01
C GLY A 63 -20.07 14.18 4.92
N SER A 64 -20.20 13.69 3.69
CA SER A 64 -19.35 14.13 2.58
C SER A 64 -19.49 15.63 2.31
N GLU A 65 -18.40 16.36 2.50
CA GLU A 65 -18.32 17.80 2.22
C GLU A 65 -18.41 18.08 0.72
N LYS A 66 -18.88 19.29 0.39
CA LYS A 66 -18.84 19.75 -1.00
C LYS A 66 -17.40 19.80 -1.50
N PHE A 67 -17.19 19.43 -2.75
CA PHE A 67 -15.84 19.41 -3.33
C PHE A 67 -15.16 20.78 -3.28
N SER A 68 -15.93 21.88 -3.39
CA SER A 68 -15.45 23.26 -3.24
C SER A 68 -14.74 23.51 -1.91
N ASP A 69 -15.28 22.98 -0.81
CA ASP A 69 -14.76 23.20 0.53
C ASP A 69 -13.43 22.45 0.71
N LYS A 70 -13.34 21.25 0.14
CA LYS A 70 -12.10 20.45 0.09
C LYS A 70 -10.96 21.20 -0.62
N LEU A 71 -11.24 21.97 -1.66
CA LEU A 71 -10.23 22.75 -2.39
C LEU A 71 -9.61 23.85 -1.52
N ALA A 72 -10.39 24.46 -0.62
CA ALA A 72 -9.88 25.46 0.33
C ALA A 72 -8.89 24.82 1.32
N ASP A 73 -9.21 23.65 1.84
CA ASP A 73 -8.35 22.90 2.76
C ASP A 73 -7.04 22.42 2.09
N ILE A 74 -7.13 21.99 0.84
CA ILE A 74 -5.95 21.62 0.05
C ILE A 74 -5.01 22.81 -0.10
N ARG A 75 -5.53 23.99 -0.50
CA ARG A 75 -4.72 25.23 -0.65
C ARG A 75 -4.11 25.68 0.68
N ALA A 76 -4.81 25.44 1.78
CA ALA A 76 -4.32 25.79 3.11
C ALA A 76 -3.29 24.80 3.68
N GLY A 77 -3.00 23.68 2.99
CA GLY A 77 -2.07 22.65 3.47
C GLY A 77 -2.64 21.78 4.59
N ARG A 78 -3.97 21.67 4.68
CA ARG A 78 -4.67 20.87 5.69
C ARG A 78 -5.11 19.49 5.18
N VAL A 79 -4.51 19.00 4.09
CA VAL A 79 -4.78 17.69 3.49
C VAL A 79 -3.46 17.06 3.10
N GLY A 80 -3.24 15.79 3.47
CA GLY A 80 -2.04 15.02 3.15
C GLY A 80 -2.24 14.07 1.97
N SER A 81 -3.47 13.59 1.76
CA SER A 81 -3.76 12.63 0.69
C SER A 81 -5.19 12.75 0.16
N MET A 82 -5.39 12.25 -1.06
CA MET A 82 -6.70 12.19 -1.71
C MET A 82 -6.99 10.77 -2.20
N LEU A 83 -8.16 10.24 -1.86
CA LEU A 83 -8.69 8.99 -2.37
C LEU A 83 -9.60 9.23 -3.59
N ASN A 84 -9.62 8.32 -4.55
CA ASN A 84 -10.53 8.37 -5.72
C ASN A 84 -10.33 9.58 -6.66
N VAL A 85 -9.15 10.18 -6.66
CA VAL A 85 -8.70 11.12 -7.68
C VAL A 85 -7.81 10.37 -8.66
N LYS A 86 -8.19 10.34 -9.93
CA LYS A 86 -7.50 9.53 -10.93
C LYS A 86 -7.44 10.22 -12.30
N GLY A 87 -6.37 9.90 -13.01
CA GLY A 87 -6.10 10.47 -14.32
C GLY A 87 -5.23 11.73 -14.25
N VAL A 88 -4.35 11.85 -15.23
CA VAL A 88 -3.28 12.86 -15.26
C VAL A 88 -3.80 14.29 -15.14
N ALA A 89 -4.93 14.59 -15.77
CA ALA A 89 -5.50 15.95 -15.76
C ALA A 89 -5.94 16.34 -14.35
N GLU A 90 -6.77 15.51 -13.70
CA GLU A 90 -7.34 15.81 -12.37
C GLU A 90 -6.27 15.78 -11.29
N THR A 91 -5.36 14.80 -11.30
CA THR A 91 -4.26 14.73 -10.32
C THR A 91 -3.33 15.94 -10.42
N ARG A 92 -3.02 16.42 -11.63
CA ARG A 92 -2.20 17.63 -11.84
C ARG A 92 -2.92 18.90 -11.37
N GLU A 93 -4.20 19.04 -11.67
CA GLU A 93 -5.01 20.18 -11.22
C GLU A 93 -5.00 20.29 -9.69
N ILE A 94 -5.32 19.20 -9.00
CA ILE A 94 -5.38 19.18 -7.54
C ILE A 94 -3.99 19.34 -6.92
N GLN A 95 -2.97 18.72 -7.49
CA GLN A 95 -1.59 18.88 -7.04
C GLN A 95 -1.11 20.34 -7.15
N ALA A 96 -1.47 21.02 -8.23
CA ALA A 96 -1.14 22.43 -8.39
C ALA A 96 -1.76 23.31 -7.29
N LEU A 97 -2.93 22.94 -6.76
CA LEU A 97 -3.53 23.62 -5.61
C LEU A 97 -2.76 23.36 -4.31
N ALA A 98 -2.38 22.13 -4.05
CA ALA A 98 -1.59 21.78 -2.87
C ALA A 98 -0.24 22.53 -2.84
N LEU A 99 0.39 22.69 -3.98
CA LEU A 99 1.65 23.43 -4.11
C LEU A 99 1.51 24.95 -3.93
N GLN A 100 0.28 25.49 -3.81
CA GLN A 100 0.04 26.88 -3.42
C GLN A 100 0.08 27.07 -1.90
N SER A 101 0.03 25.97 -1.11
CA SER A 101 0.14 26.05 0.35
C SER A 101 1.49 26.61 0.81
N ARG A 102 1.55 27.13 2.03
CA ARG A 102 2.74 27.76 2.62
C ARG A 102 3.99 26.89 2.55
N LEU A 103 3.86 25.59 2.81
CA LEU A 103 4.98 24.65 2.82
C LEU A 103 5.14 23.90 1.49
N LYS A 104 4.19 24.00 0.58
CA LYS A 104 4.20 23.37 -0.74
C LYS A 104 4.39 21.84 -0.67
N ILE A 105 3.83 21.21 0.36
CA ILE A 105 3.89 19.74 0.50
C ILE A 105 2.95 19.14 -0.54
N PRO A 106 3.43 18.24 -1.41
CA PRO A 106 2.58 17.59 -2.40
C PRO A 106 1.64 16.58 -1.75
N LEU A 107 0.47 16.37 -2.37
CA LEU A 107 -0.49 15.33 -1.97
C LEU A 107 -0.04 13.95 -2.45
N LEU A 108 -0.40 12.94 -1.68
CA LEU A 108 -0.45 11.56 -2.14
C LEU A 108 -1.85 11.28 -2.73
N PHE A 109 -1.89 10.68 -3.92
CA PHE A 109 -3.14 10.21 -4.53
C PHE A 109 -3.26 8.71 -4.38
N SER A 110 -4.41 8.25 -3.92
CA SER A 110 -4.68 6.84 -3.63
C SER A 110 -5.93 6.32 -4.33
N LEU A 111 -5.94 5.02 -4.56
CA LEU A 111 -7.05 4.29 -5.17
C LEU A 111 -7.01 2.83 -4.73
N ASP A 112 -8.18 2.16 -4.71
CA ASP A 112 -8.26 0.71 -4.57
C ASP A 112 -7.93 0.03 -5.91
N VAL A 113 -6.66 -0.35 -6.09
CA VAL A 113 -6.17 -1.08 -7.28
C VAL A 113 -6.07 -2.56 -6.90
N ILE A 114 -7.20 -3.27 -6.90
CA ILE A 114 -7.32 -4.61 -6.32
C ILE A 114 -6.96 -5.71 -7.32
N HIS A 115 -7.51 -5.65 -8.55
CA HIS A 115 -7.28 -6.66 -9.59
C HIS A 115 -7.06 -6.02 -10.97
N GLY A 116 -6.19 -5.06 -11.03
CA GLY A 116 -5.84 -4.29 -12.22
C GLY A 116 -6.26 -2.83 -12.11
N TYR A 117 -5.85 -2.03 -13.10
CA TYR A 117 -6.21 -0.62 -13.22
C TYR A 117 -6.83 -0.32 -14.59
N LYS A 118 -6.06 -0.36 -15.67
CA LYS A 118 -6.55 -0.32 -17.06
C LYS A 118 -6.77 -1.74 -17.59
N THR A 119 -5.78 -2.59 -17.39
CA THR A 119 -5.91 -4.02 -17.62
C THR A 119 -6.65 -4.63 -16.44
N VAL A 120 -7.73 -5.33 -16.72
CA VAL A 120 -8.53 -6.06 -15.73
C VAL A 120 -7.98 -7.48 -15.63
N PHE A 121 -7.51 -7.85 -14.43
CA PHE A 121 -7.10 -9.22 -14.09
C PHE A 121 -8.24 -9.95 -13.38
N PRO A 122 -8.17 -11.28 -13.23
CA PRO A 122 -9.12 -12.01 -12.39
C PRO A 122 -9.16 -11.42 -10.97
N VAL A 123 -10.30 -11.53 -10.31
CA VAL A 123 -10.38 -11.16 -8.88
C VAL A 123 -9.40 -11.99 -8.06
N PRO A 124 -8.88 -11.50 -6.92
CA PRO A 124 -7.86 -12.20 -6.15
C PRO A 124 -8.21 -13.63 -5.77
N LEU A 125 -9.47 -13.90 -5.44
CA LEU A 125 -9.95 -15.26 -5.20
C LEU A 125 -9.86 -16.15 -6.44
N GLY A 126 -9.99 -15.59 -7.63
CA GLY A 126 -9.84 -16.30 -8.91
C GLY A 126 -8.37 -16.50 -9.32
N GLU A 127 -7.45 -15.64 -8.89
CA GLU A 127 -6.01 -15.82 -9.12
C GLU A 127 -5.38 -16.86 -8.17
N ALA A 128 -5.84 -16.89 -6.91
CA ALA A 128 -5.24 -17.73 -5.86
C ALA A 128 -5.16 -19.24 -6.22
N PRO A 129 -6.19 -19.87 -6.85
CA PRO A 129 -6.13 -21.28 -7.24
C PRO A 129 -5.09 -21.64 -8.30
N SER A 130 -4.50 -20.64 -8.97
CA SER A 130 -3.42 -20.88 -9.93
C SER A 130 -2.13 -21.33 -9.26
N TRP A 131 -1.89 -20.99 -7.99
CA TRP A 131 -0.63 -21.17 -7.26
C TRP A 131 0.58 -20.53 -7.95
N ASP A 132 0.36 -19.77 -9.02
CA ASP A 132 1.42 -19.08 -9.77
C ASP A 132 1.74 -17.72 -9.16
N LEU A 133 2.59 -17.73 -8.13
CA LEU A 133 3.00 -16.52 -7.43
C LEU A 133 3.71 -15.52 -8.35
N ALA A 134 4.40 -15.99 -9.40
CA ALA A 134 5.08 -15.11 -10.35
C ALA A 134 4.07 -14.36 -11.23
N ALA A 135 3.03 -15.03 -11.72
CA ALA A 135 1.96 -14.38 -12.48
C ALA A 135 1.16 -13.39 -11.60
N ILE A 136 0.91 -13.74 -10.33
CA ILE A 136 0.23 -12.85 -9.38
C ILE A 136 1.06 -11.60 -9.07
N GLU A 137 2.37 -11.75 -8.88
CA GLU A 137 3.29 -10.61 -8.72
C GLU A 137 3.32 -9.73 -9.98
N GLN A 138 3.36 -10.35 -11.16
CA GLN A 138 3.35 -9.63 -12.43
C GLN A 138 2.04 -8.88 -12.67
N SER A 139 0.87 -9.44 -12.32
CA SER A 139 -0.42 -8.76 -12.43
C SER A 139 -0.45 -7.48 -11.58
N ALA A 140 0.06 -7.54 -10.35
CA ALA A 140 0.19 -6.40 -9.47
C ALA A 140 1.19 -5.36 -10.01
N ALA A 141 2.31 -5.80 -10.60
CA ALA A 141 3.31 -4.91 -11.21
C ALA A 141 2.76 -4.15 -12.44
N ILE A 142 1.96 -4.81 -13.27
CA ILE A 142 1.29 -4.17 -14.41
C ILE A 142 0.28 -3.15 -13.91
N ALA A 143 -0.55 -3.51 -12.94
CA ALA A 143 -1.52 -2.62 -12.32
C ALA A 143 -0.86 -1.38 -11.70
N ALA A 144 0.27 -1.56 -11.01
CA ALA A 144 1.06 -0.47 -10.43
C ALA A 144 1.57 0.50 -11.49
N ARG A 145 2.14 -0.02 -12.58
CA ARG A 145 2.64 0.79 -13.70
C ARG A 145 1.54 1.64 -14.34
N GLU A 146 0.39 1.04 -14.58
CA GLU A 146 -0.76 1.73 -15.16
C GLU A 146 -1.34 2.80 -14.21
N ALA A 147 -1.43 2.49 -12.92
CA ALA A 147 -1.89 3.41 -11.89
C ALA A 147 -0.92 4.58 -11.71
N ALA A 148 0.38 4.31 -11.59
CA ALA A 148 1.43 5.33 -11.50
C ALA A 148 1.41 6.28 -12.70
N ALA A 149 1.27 5.76 -13.93
CA ALA A 149 1.13 6.56 -15.16
C ALA A 149 -0.13 7.45 -15.14
N SER A 150 -1.11 7.16 -14.30
CA SER A 150 -2.33 7.95 -14.12
C SER A 150 -2.27 8.90 -12.91
N GLY A 151 -1.10 9.00 -12.25
CA GLY A 151 -0.88 9.90 -11.10
C GLY A 151 -1.24 9.32 -9.74
N ILE A 152 -1.45 8.00 -9.65
CA ILE A 152 -1.68 7.31 -8.37
C ILE A 152 -0.32 6.95 -7.74
N HIS A 153 -0.18 7.22 -6.45
CA HIS A 153 1.03 6.96 -5.68
C HIS A 153 0.87 5.81 -4.68
N TRP A 154 -0.37 5.48 -4.34
CA TRP A 154 -0.71 4.61 -3.22
C TRP A 154 -1.96 3.78 -3.52
N THR A 155 -1.93 2.48 -3.22
CA THR A 155 -3.11 1.62 -3.31
C THR A 155 -3.51 1.03 -1.97
N PHE A 156 -4.82 0.90 -1.73
CA PHE A 156 -5.38 0.13 -0.63
C PHE A 156 -5.55 -1.34 -1.02
N ALA A 157 -4.44 -1.96 -1.42
CA ALA A 157 -4.26 -3.36 -1.75
C ALA A 157 -2.83 -3.80 -1.40
N PRO A 158 -2.60 -5.08 -1.11
CA PRO A 158 -3.53 -6.20 -1.20
C PRO A 158 -4.47 -6.33 -0.01
N MET A 159 -5.68 -6.87 -0.24
CA MET A 159 -6.50 -7.40 0.82
C MET A 159 -5.94 -8.75 1.24
N VAL A 160 -5.53 -8.85 2.50
CA VAL A 160 -4.86 -10.03 3.06
C VAL A 160 -5.72 -10.73 4.12
N ASP A 161 -6.97 -10.34 4.22
CA ASP A 161 -7.94 -10.97 5.11
C ASP A 161 -8.19 -12.42 4.71
N ILE A 162 -8.07 -13.33 5.67
CA ILE A 162 -8.41 -14.74 5.50
C ILE A 162 -9.93 -14.88 5.60
N GLY A 163 -10.58 -15.21 4.48
CA GLY A 163 -12.02 -15.39 4.38
C GLY A 163 -12.38 -16.87 4.50
N ARG A 164 -12.97 -17.28 5.62
CA ARG A 164 -13.37 -18.69 5.87
C ARG A 164 -14.83 -18.97 5.57
N ASP A 165 -15.68 -17.94 5.58
CA ASP A 165 -17.09 -18.08 5.27
C ASP A 165 -17.36 -17.59 3.85
N PRO A 166 -17.74 -18.48 2.90
CA PRO A 166 -17.93 -18.09 1.51
C PRO A 166 -19.16 -17.17 1.28
N ARG A 167 -20.00 -16.98 2.30
CA ARG A 167 -21.12 -16.03 2.26
C ARG A 167 -20.68 -14.59 2.44
N TRP A 168 -19.45 -14.36 2.93
CA TRP A 168 -18.92 -13.02 3.07
C TRP A 168 -18.70 -12.37 1.69
N GLY A 169 -19.40 -11.26 1.43
CA GLY A 169 -19.41 -10.61 0.11
C GLY A 169 -18.03 -10.14 -0.37
N ARG A 170 -17.10 -9.91 0.55
CA ARG A 170 -15.74 -9.47 0.22
C ARG A 170 -14.72 -10.62 0.10
N VAL A 171 -15.13 -11.87 0.23
CA VAL A 171 -14.22 -13.02 0.08
C VAL A 171 -13.49 -13.01 -1.28
N MET A 172 -14.10 -12.44 -2.31
CA MET A 172 -13.54 -12.33 -3.65
C MET A 172 -12.31 -11.41 -3.74
N GLU A 173 -12.15 -10.48 -2.80
CA GLU A 173 -11.03 -9.53 -2.80
C GLU A 173 -9.75 -10.13 -2.21
N GLY A 174 -9.84 -11.24 -1.47
CA GLY A 174 -8.74 -11.92 -0.81
C GLY A 174 -8.29 -13.20 -1.51
N ALA A 175 -7.31 -13.88 -0.92
CA ALA A 175 -6.72 -15.11 -1.47
C ALA A 175 -7.43 -16.41 -1.02
N GLY A 176 -8.55 -16.31 -0.30
CA GLY A 176 -9.31 -17.44 0.22
C GLY A 176 -9.04 -17.74 1.69
N GLU A 177 -9.18 -19.01 2.09
CA GLU A 177 -9.16 -19.43 3.50
C GLU A 177 -7.81 -19.94 3.99
N ASP A 178 -6.89 -20.31 3.07
CA ASP A 178 -5.59 -20.89 3.43
C ASP A 178 -4.60 -19.80 3.85
N THR A 179 -4.14 -19.88 5.10
CA THR A 179 -3.23 -18.88 5.69
C THR A 179 -1.85 -18.88 5.02
N TYR A 180 -1.33 -20.07 4.65
CA TYR A 180 -0.01 -20.15 4.01
C TYR A 180 -0.04 -19.54 2.61
N LEU A 181 -0.98 -19.99 1.78
CA LEU A 181 -1.14 -19.44 0.42
C LEU A 181 -1.44 -17.94 0.47
N GLY A 182 -2.34 -17.51 1.37
CA GLY A 182 -2.65 -16.11 1.59
C GLY A 182 -1.42 -15.27 1.95
N ALA A 183 -0.54 -15.79 2.81
CA ALA A 183 0.72 -15.12 3.17
C ALA A 183 1.68 -15.02 1.96
N ARG A 184 1.79 -16.09 1.15
CA ARG A 184 2.65 -16.09 -0.04
C ARG A 184 2.14 -15.10 -1.11
N ILE A 185 0.83 -15.06 -1.32
CA ILE A 185 0.18 -14.14 -2.26
C ILE A 185 0.30 -12.70 -1.77
N ALA A 186 0.12 -12.44 -0.47
CA ALA A 186 0.30 -11.12 0.11
C ALA A 186 1.68 -10.54 -0.20
N ALA A 187 2.74 -11.32 0.05
CA ALA A 187 4.10 -10.91 -0.26
C ALA A 187 4.33 -10.69 -1.77
N ALA A 188 3.83 -11.57 -2.63
CA ALA A 188 3.97 -11.44 -4.08
C ALA A 188 3.29 -10.14 -4.58
N ARG A 189 2.09 -9.85 -4.12
CA ARG A 189 1.38 -8.61 -4.50
C ARG A 189 2.08 -7.34 -4.02
N VAL A 190 2.60 -7.34 -2.77
CA VAL A 190 3.37 -6.19 -2.27
C VAL A 190 4.60 -5.95 -3.15
N ARG A 191 5.39 -6.99 -3.46
CA ARG A 191 6.54 -6.85 -4.36
C ARG A 191 6.12 -6.37 -5.75
N GLY A 192 5.01 -6.87 -6.29
CA GLY A 192 4.46 -6.41 -7.55
C GLY A 192 4.11 -4.93 -7.55
N PHE A 193 3.42 -4.44 -6.51
CA PHE A 193 3.06 -3.04 -6.40
C PHE A 193 4.26 -2.12 -6.15
N GLN A 194 5.17 -2.48 -5.25
CA GLN A 194 6.26 -1.62 -4.79
C GLN A 194 7.57 -1.81 -5.55
N GLY A 195 7.80 -2.99 -6.15
CA GLY A 195 9.06 -3.33 -6.78
C GLY A 195 10.22 -3.37 -5.77
N GLU A 196 11.43 -3.34 -6.26
CA GLU A 196 12.65 -3.35 -5.43
C GLU A 196 12.93 -2.01 -4.75
N LYS A 197 12.39 -0.91 -5.28
CA LYS A 197 12.63 0.44 -4.77
C LYS A 197 11.32 1.22 -4.67
N LEU A 198 10.92 1.51 -3.44
CA LEU A 198 9.80 2.41 -3.18
C LEU A 198 10.08 3.81 -3.76
N GLY A 199 9.09 4.39 -4.44
CA GLY A 199 9.23 5.68 -5.11
C GLY A 199 9.76 5.60 -6.55
N ALA A 200 9.93 4.41 -7.11
CA ALA A 200 10.14 4.27 -8.55
C ALA A 200 8.92 4.78 -9.33
N LEU A 201 9.16 5.39 -10.50
CA LEU A 201 8.11 6.09 -11.27
C LEU A 201 7.02 5.17 -11.83
N ASP A 202 7.26 3.87 -11.85
CA ASP A 202 6.35 2.83 -12.35
C ASP A 202 5.81 1.93 -11.24
N ARG A 203 5.92 2.36 -9.98
CA ARG A 203 5.49 1.63 -8.78
C ARG A 203 4.62 2.51 -7.89
N ILE A 204 3.85 1.86 -7.03
CA ILE A 204 2.97 2.52 -6.06
C ILE A 204 3.12 1.86 -4.69
N MET A 205 2.87 2.60 -3.63
CA MET A 205 2.84 2.04 -2.27
C MET A 205 1.69 1.07 -2.11
N ALA A 206 1.93 -0.06 -1.46
CA ALA A 206 0.92 -1.05 -1.10
C ALA A 206 0.41 -0.83 0.33
N THR A 207 -0.82 -1.29 0.60
CA THR A 207 -1.40 -1.34 1.95
C THR A 207 -2.04 -2.69 2.18
N ALA A 208 -1.46 -3.48 3.08
CA ALA A 208 -2.11 -4.70 3.53
C ALA A 208 -3.34 -4.33 4.38
N LYS A 209 -4.51 -4.86 4.03
CA LYS A 209 -5.78 -4.55 4.69
C LYS A 209 -6.63 -5.79 4.92
N HIS A 210 -7.51 -5.81 5.92
CA HIS A 210 -7.85 -4.80 6.93
C HIS A 210 -7.38 -5.28 8.29
N PHE A 211 -6.50 -4.60 8.93
CA PHE A 211 -5.91 -5.02 10.20
C PHE A 211 -6.91 -4.86 11.35
N ALA A 212 -7.35 -5.95 12.02
CA ALA A 212 -7.11 -7.35 11.66
C ALA A 212 -8.35 -8.19 12.01
N GLY A 213 -8.47 -9.39 11.38
CA GLY A 213 -9.57 -10.32 11.68
C GLY A 213 -10.89 -10.02 10.95
N TYR A 214 -10.91 -9.12 9.98
CA TYR A 214 -12.12 -8.69 9.27
C TYR A 214 -12.81 -9.84 8.53
N GLY A 215 -12.05 -10.79 7.98
CA GLY A 215 -12.59 -11.98 7.31
C GLY A 215 -13.22 -13.02 8.25
N ALA A 216 -13.16 -12.80 9.57
CA ALA A 216 -13.76 -13.66 10.59
C ALA A 216 -15.18 -13.25 10.98
N ALA A 217 -15.80 -12.33 10.26
CA ALA A 217 -17.15 -11.84 10.57
C ALA A 217 -18.16 -12.97 10.73
N VAL A 218 -18.87 -13.00 11.86
CA VAL A 218 -19.83 -14.07 12.21
C VAL A 218 -20.88 -14.21 11.12
N ALA A 219 -21.08 -15.45 10.67
CA ALA A 219 -22.00 -15.85 9.60
C ALA A 219 -21.74 -15.18 8.24
N GLY A 220 -20.51 -14.71 7.98
CA GLY A 220 -20.15 -14.01 6.76
C GLY A 220 -20.83 -12.66 6.58
N ARG A 221 -21.39 -12.10 7.64
CA ARG A 221 -22.07 -10.79 7.60
C ARG A 221 -21.03 -9.69 7.73
N ASP A 222 -20.93 -8.89 6.70
CA ASP A 222 -19.98 -7.77 6.66
C ASP A 222 -20.18 -6.83 7.85
N TYR A 223 -19.08 -6.36 8.45
CA TYR A 223 -19.04 -5.55 9.67
C TYR A 223 -19.67 -6.18 10.92
N ASN A 224 -19.95 -7.47 10.92
CA ASN A 224 -20.43 -8.15 12.13
C ASN A 224 -19.26 -8.44 13.08
N ALA A 225 -19.56 -8.87 14.30
CA ALA A 225 -18.57 -9.25 15.29
C ALA A 225 -17.62 -10.32 14.74
N ALA A 226 -16.35 -10.21 15.10
CA ALA A 226 -15.34 -11.21 14.85
C ALA A 226 -14.96 -11.84 16.19
N ASP A 227 -15.50 -13.03 16.46
CA ASP A 227 -15.22 -13.79 17.69
C ASP A 227 -14.16 -14.84 17.40
N MET A 228 -13.00 -14.71 18.04
CA MET A 228 -11.87 -15.61 17.87
C MET A 228 -10.97 -15.62 19.11
N SER A 229 -10.29 -16.73 19.35
CA SER A 229 -9.23 -16.79 20.34
C SER A 229 -7.98 -16.03 19.88
N GLU A 230 -7.14 -15.60 20.83
CA GLU A 230 -5.86 -14.99 20.54
C GLU A 230 -4.95 -15.94 19.72
N GLN A 231 -4.96 -17.23 20.03
CA GLN A 231 -4.25 -18.24 19.24
C GLN A 231 -4.71 -18.23 17.78
N GLN A 232 -6.01 -18.22 17.53
CA GLN A 232 -6.55 -18.20 16.16
C GLN A 232 -6.19 -16.88 15.43
N LEU A 233 -6.19 -15.75 16.13
CA LEU A 233 -5.73 -14.49 15.57
C LEU A 233 -4.28 -14.59 15.10
N HIS A 234 -3.40 -15.12 15.94
CA HIS A 234 -1.97 -15.25 15.63
C HIS A 234 -1.63 -16.31 14.59
N GLU A 235 -2.36 -17.44 14.57
CA GLU A 235 -2.06 -18.53 13.66
C GLU A 235 -2.73 -18.40 12.29
N VAL A 236 -3.87 -17.73 12.20
CA VAL A 236 -4.68 -17.66 10.98
C VAL A 236 -4.67 -16.25 10.35
N TYR A 237 -4.97 -15.21 11.13
CA TYR A 237 -5.27 -13.90 10.56
C TYR A 237 -4.06 -12.96 10.46
N LEU A 238 -3.08 -13.06 11.36
CA LEU A 238 -1.89 -12.20 11.34
C LEU A 238 -0.77 -12.62 10.39
N PRO A 239 -0.57 -13.92 10.05
CA PRO A 239 0.56 -14.30 9.21
C PRO A 239 0.60 -13.64 7.82
N PRO A 240 -0.52 -13.40 7.10
CA PRO A 240 -0.48 -12.66 5.84
C PRO A 240 -0.02 -11.21 5.99
N PHE A 241 -0.39 -10.52 7.08
CA PHE A 241 0.13 -9.18 7.39
C PHE A 241 1.63 -9.19 7.63
N LYS A 242 2.11 -10.17 8.41
CA LYS A 242 3.55 -10.34 8.65
C LYS A 242 4.32 -10.59 7.35
N ALA A 243 3.78 -11.41 6.45
CA ALA A 243 4.39 -11.67 5.15
C ALA A 243 4.40 -10.43 4.24
N ALA A 244 3.33 -9.64 4.26
CA ALA A 244 3.26 -8.38 3.52
C ALA A 244 4.27 -7.34 4.02
N LEU A 245 4.50 -7.27 5.34
CA LEU A 245 5.48 -6.35 5.94
C LEU A 245 6.92 -6.74 5.67
N GLY A 246 7.18 -8.01 5.41
CA GLY A 246 8.52 -8.54 5.12
C GLY A 246 8.87 -8.66 3.64
N ALA A 247 8.01 -8.13 2.75
CA ALA A 247 8.12 -8.30 1.30
C ALA A 247 8.88 -7.16 0.61
#